data_10b930260856fcc078a603eec23cc887
#
_entry.id   10b930260856fcc078a603eec23cc887
#
_cell.length_a   1.000
_cell.length_b   1.000
_cell.length_c   1.000
_cell.angle_alpha   90.00
_cell.angle_beta   90.00
_cell.angle_gamma   90.00
#
_symmetry.space_group_name_H-M   'P 1'
#
loop_
_entity.id
_entity.type
_entity.pdbx_description
1 polymer ?
#
loop_
_entity_poly.entity_id
_entity_poly.type
_entity_poly.pdbx_seq_one_letter_code
_entity_poly.pdbx_strand_id
1 'polypeptide(L)'
;DVYKRQLQNSFDSEIDFIPYRGDFPRGIFATLVVKTKVALEEIVRMYEEYYAKDSFVHIVDKNIDLKQVVNTNKCLIHLEKHGDKLLIISCIDNLLKGASGQAVHNMNLMFNLEETVGLRLKPSAF
;
A
#
# COMPACT_ATOMS: atom_id res chain seq x y z
N ASP A 1 2.37 -14.24 16.98
CA ASP A 1 1.93 -13.60 15.76
C ASP A 1 3.05 -13.55 14.73
N VAL A 2 2.86 -14.27 13.61
CA VAL A 2 3.88 -14.48 12.58
C VAL A 2 4.23 -13.15 11.90
N TYR A 3 3.25 -12.30 11.60
CA TYR A 3 3.44 -11.02 10.93
C TYR A 3 4.23 -10.02 11.77
N LYS A 4 3.96 -9.94 13.07
CA LYS A 4 4.72 -9.08 13.98
C LYS A 4 6.19 -9.48 14.00
N ARG A 5 6.49 -10.79 14.05
CA ARG A 5 7.87 -11.29 14.03
C ARG A 5 8.58 -10.99 12.71
N GLN A 6 7.89 -11.15 11.57
CA GLN A 6 8.46 -10.84 10.26
C GLN A 6 8.83 -9.36 10.15
N LEU A 7 7.94 -8.46 10.58
CA LEU A 7 8.20 -7.03 10.59
C LEU A 7 9.34 -6.67 11.55
N GLN A 8 9.34 -7.20 12.77
CA GLN A 8 10.40 -6.96 13.75
C GLN A 8 11.78 -7.49 13.30
N ASN A 9 11.82 -8.63 12.58
CA ASN A 9 13.07 -9.17 12.02
C ASN A 9 13.58 -8.34 10.84
N SER A 10 12.71 -7.59 10.16
CA SER A 10 13.09 -6.77 9.01
C SER A 10 13.51 -5.36 9.41
N PHE A 11 13.09 -4.89 10.57
CA PHE A 11 13.40 -3.57 11.10
C PHE A 11 13.98 -3.72 12.51
N ASP A 12 15.13 -3.11 12.78
CA ASP A 12 15.73 -3.03 14.12
C ASP A 12 14.97 -2.01 14.98
N SER A 13 13.67 -2.24 15.13
CA SER A 13 12.75 -1.35 15.83
C SER A 13 11.58 -2.12 16.43
N GLU A 14 11.11 -1.68 17.60
CA GLU A 14 9.89 -2.21 18.20
C GLU A 14 8.67 -1.78 17.38
N ILE A 15 7.82 -2.75 17.03
CA ILE A 15 6.61 -2.52 16.24
C ILE A 15 5.40 -3.03 17.02
N ASP A 16 4.45 -2.15 17.26
CA ASP A 16 3.13 -2.51 17.74
C ASP A 16 2.21 -2.78 16.56
N PHE A 17 1.80 -4.05 16.43
CA PHE A 17 0.88 -4.48 15.39
C PHE A 17 -0.52 -4.70 15.99
N ILE A 18 -1.47 -3.86 15.58
CA ILE A 18 -2.86 -3.89 16.09
C ILE A 18 -3.80 -4.15 14.90
N PRO A 19 -4.22 -5.42 14.69
CA PRO A 19 -5.13 -5.76 13.61
C PRO A 19 -6.57 -5.41 13.96
N TYR A 20 -7.24 -4.70 13.03
CA TYR A 20 -8.68 -4.44 13.09
C TYR A 20 -9.42 -5.27 12.04
N ARG A 21 -10.68 -5.54 12.30
CA ARG A 21 -11.61 -6.12 11.33
C ARG A 21 -12.80 -5.20 11.19
N GLY A 22 -13.20 -4.94 9.93
CA GLY A 22 -14.36 -4.14 9.59
C GLY A 22 -15.44 -4.98 8.89
N ASP A 23 -16.65 -4.48 8.86
CA ASP A 23 -17.77 -5.07 8.14
C ASP A 23 -17.72 -4.64 6.66
N PHE A 24 -16.74 -5.14 5.94
CA PHE A 24 -16.58 -4.96 4.49
C PHE A 24 -16.01 -6.25 3.88
N PRO A 25 -16.46 -6.63 2.67
CA PRO A 25 -16.13 -7.93 2.08
C PRO A 25 -14.69 -8.00 1.55
N ARG A 26 -14.08 -6.85 1.22
CA ARG A 26 -12.76 -6.78 0.56
C ARG A 26 -12.02 -5.51 0.96
N GLY A 27 -10.71 -5.62 0.94
CA GLY A 27 -9.77 -4.53 1.14
C GLY A 27 -8.91 -4.69 2.40
N ILE A 28 -7.74 -4.09 2.36
CA ILE A 28 -6.86 -3.87 3.51
C ILE A 28 -6.59 -2.37 3.57
N PHE A 29 -6.83 -1.81 4.74
CA PHE A 29 -6.51 -0.43 5.06
C PHE A 29 -5.47 -0.44 6.19
N ALA A 30 -4.27 0.00 5.93
CA ALA A 30 -3.19 0.02 6.89
C ALA A 30 -2.79 1.46 7.22
N THR A 31 -2.62 1.75 8.50
CA THR A 31 -2.06 3.02 8.97
C THR A 31 -0.81 2.74 9.78
N LEU A 32 0.31 3.32 9.37
CA LEU A 32 1.57 3.27 10.09
C LEU A 32 1.86 4.65 10.67
N VAL A 33 2.35 4.66 11.90
CA VAL A 33 2.76 5.89 12.58
C VAL A 33 4.25 5.82 12.86
N VAL A 34 5.00 6.79 12.33
CA VAL A 34 6.46 6.85 12.47
C VAL A 34 6.86 8.22 12.98
N LYS A 35 7.78 8.28 13.94
CA LYS A 35 8.37 9.56 14.38
C LYS A 35 9.47 9.99 13.43
N THR A 36 9.40 11.23 12.94
CA THR A 36 10.42 11.78 12.04
C THR A 36 10.49 13.31 12.16
N LYS A 37 11.70 13.85 11.98
CA LYS A 37 11.94 15.29 11.87
C LYS A 37 11.96 15.79 10.42
N VAL A 38 11.95 14.87 9.45
CA VAL A 38 11.96 15.20 8.01
C VAL A 38 10.67 15.92 7.63
N ALA A 39 10.75 16.92 6.76
CA ALA A 39 9.59 17.66 6.28
C ALA A 39 8.68 16.77 5.43
N LEU A 40 7.35 17.03 5.45
CA LEU A 40 6.38 16.22 4.69
C LEU A 40 6.68 16.25 3.19
N GLU A 41 7.01 17.42 2.65
CA GLU A 41 7.29 17.63 1.22
C GLU A 41 8.49 16.80 0.75
N GLU A 42 9.51 16.67 1.60
CA GLU A 42 10.68 15.83 1.33
C GLU A 42 10.31 14.35 1.34
N ILE A 43 9.50 13.93 2.31
CA ILE A 43 9.03 12.54 2.40
C ILE A 43 8.16 12.17 1.19
N VAL A 44 7.22 13.04 0.80
CA VAL A 44 6.38 12.84 -0.40
C VAL A 44 7.26 12.66 -1.63
N ARG A 45 8.23 13.55 -1.84
CA ARG A 45 9.18 13.44 -2.96
C ARG A 45 9.95 12.11 -2.94
N MET A 46 10.43 11.66 -1.77
CA MET A 46 11.13 10.38 -1.64
C MET A 46 10.23 9.20 -2.05
N TYR A 47 8.96 9.21 -1.67
CA TYR A 47 8.01 8.18 -2.05
C TYR A 47 7.69 8.22 -3.55
N GLU A 48 7.47 9.41 -4.12
CA GLU A 48 7.22 9.60 -5.54
C GLU A 48 8.41 9.11 -6.39
N GLU A 49 9.64 9.47 -5.99
CA GLU A 49 10.86 9.02 -6.66
C GLU A 49 11.05 7.50 -6.55
N TYR A 50 10.80 6.92 -5.36
CA TYR A 50 10.95 5.49 -5.13
C TYR A 50 9.98 4.66 -5.96
N TYR A 51 8.72 5.08 -6.02
CA TYR A 51 7.65 4.38 -6.74
C TYR A 51 7.40 4.89 -8.16
N ALA A 52 8.25 5.77 -8.69
CA ALA A 52 8.06 6.39 -10.02
C ALA A 52 7.92 5.40 -11.18
N LYS A 53 8.48 4.20 -11.03
CA LYS A 53 8.44 3.14 -12.07
C LYS A 53 7.39 2.06 -11.78
N ASP A 54 6.72 2.09 -10.64
CA ASP A 54 5.74 1.10 -10.26
C ASP A 54 4.39 1.37 -10.90
N SER A 55 3.92 0.46 -11.75
CA SER A 55 2.66 0.63 -12.49
C SER A 55 1.41 0.65 -11.61
N PHE A 56 1.49 0.10 -10.38
CA PHE A 56 0.33 -0.12 -9.51
C PHE A 56 0.40 0.62 -8.18
N VAL A 57 1.49 1.29 -7.86
CA VAL A 57 1.62 2.10 -6.63
C VAL A 57 1.42 3.57 -6.96
N HIS A 58 0.53 4.23 -6.25
CA HIS A 58 0.20 5.64 -6.46
C HIS A 58 0.27 6.40 -5.15
N ILE A 59 1.10 7.44 -5.10
CA ILE A 59 1.12 8.42 -4.02
C ILE A 59 0.02 9.44 -4.30
N VAL A 60 -0.84 9.69 -3.32
CA VAL A 60 -2.01 10.57 -3.48
C VAL A 60 -2.06 11.61 -2.38
N ASP A 61 -2.36 12.83 -2.75
CA ASP A 61 -2.43 14.02 -1.88
C ASP A 61 -3.74 14.11 -1.08
N LYS A 62 -4.76 13.35 -1.46
CA LYS A 62 -6.05 13.29 -0.75
C LYS A 62 -6.18 12.00 0.04
N ASN A 63 -6.94 12.08 1.13
CA ASN A 63 -7.27 10.89 1.93
C ASN A 63 -7.89 9.79 1.05
N ILE A 64 -7.53 8.55 1.34
CA ILE A 64 -7.88 7.38 0.53
C ILE A 64 -9.09 6.63 1.09
N ASP A 65 -9.83 5.97 0.18
CA ASP A 65 -11.00 5.16 0.48
C ASP A 65 -10.83 3.77 -0.16
N LEU A 66 -11.29 2.73 0.53
CA LEU A 66 -11.28 1.34 0.05
C LEU A 66 -11.96 1.18 -1.33
N LYS A 67 -13.00 1.95 -1.61
CA LYS A 67 -13.71 1.92 -2.89
C LYS A 67 -12.84 2.25 -4.10
N GLN A 68 -11.75 2.98 -3.87
CA GLN A 68 -10.82 3.36 -4.94
C GLN A 68 -9.94 2.19 -5.41
N VAL A 69 -9.78 1.16 -4.57
CA VAL A 69 -8.88 0.03 -4.83
C VAL A 69 -9.60 -1.31 -4.97
N VAL A 70 -10.80 -1.47 -4.41
CA VAL A 70 -11.56 -2.73 -4.50
C VAL A 70 -11.76 -3.14 -5.95
N ASN A 71 -11.49 -4.42 -6.25
CA ASN A 71 -11.44 -5.02 -7.59
C ASN A 71 -10.34 -4.47 -8.52
N THR A 72 -9.30 -3.88 -7.96
CA THR A 72 -8.13 -3.43 -8.74
C THR A 72 -6.83 -3.99 -8.19
N ASN A 73 -5.74 -3.83 -8.97
CA ASN A 73 -4.38 -4.11 -8.51
C ASN A 73 -3.65 -2.85 -7.99
N LYS A 74 -4.38 -1.77 -7.72
CA LYS A 74 -3.80 -0.54 -7.19
C LYS A 74 -3.40 -0.69 -5.72
N CYS A 75 -2.29 -0.07 -5.38
CA CYS A 75 -1.91 0.29 -4.02
C CYS A 75 -1.90 1.80 -3.94
N LEU A 76 -2.76 2.38 -3.11
CA LEU A 76 -2.75 3.81 -2.84
C LEU A 76 -2.00 4.07 -1.54
N ILE A 77 -1.17 5.10 -1.54
CA ILE A 77 -0.43 5.56 -0.37
C ILE A 77 -0.71 7.05 -0.19
N HIS A 78 -1.14 7.42 1.00
CA HIS A 78 -1.33 8.80 1.42
C HIS A 78 -0.44 9.09 2.62
N LEU A 79 0.17 10.26 2.64
CA LEU A 79 1.12 10.69 3.64
C LEU A 79 0.62 11.96 4.33
N GLU A 80 0.56 11.92 5.66
CA GLU A 80 0.22 13.06 6.50
C GLU A 80 1.25 13.25 7.59
N LYS A 81 1.45 14.48 8.05
CA LYS A 81 2.34 14.77 9.17
C LYS A 81 1.67 15.64 10.22
N HIS A 82 1.73 15.18 11.46
CA HIS A 82 1.21 15.88 12.65
C HIS A 82 2.33 16.03 13.68
N GLY A 83 2.92 17.20 13.73
CA GLY A 83 4.10 17.47 14.55
C GLY A 83 5.29 16.62 14.11
N ASP A 84 5.80 15.76 15.00
CA ASP A 84 6.88 14.81 14.73
C ASP A 84 6.40 13.43 14.24
N LYS A 85 5.09 13.24 14.07
CA LYS A 85 4.48 11.96 13.64
C LYS A 85 4.12 12.02 12.16
N LEU A 86 4.69 11.10 11.40
CA LEU A 86 4.28 10.79 10.03
C LEU A 86 3.24 9.67 10.07
N LEU A 87 2.11 9.88 9.43
CA LEU A 87 1.12 8.85 9.14
C LEU A 87 1.32 8.41 7.70
N ILE A 88 1.52 7.11 7.51
CA ILE A 88 1.58 6.47 6.21
C ILE A 88 0.32 5.61 6.10
N ILE A 89 -0.60 6.02 5.25
CA ILE A 89 -1.89 5.35 5.07
C ILE A 89 -1.83 4.60 3.75
N SER A 90 -2.04 3.29 3.77
CA SER A 90 -2.00 2.45 2.58
C SER A 90 -3.28 1.64 2.43
N CYS A 91 -3.73 1.49 1.18
CA CYS A 91 -4.96 0.80 0.85
C CYS A 91 -4.78 -0.08 -0.39
N ILE A 92 -5.21 -1.35 -0.29
CA ILE A 92 -5.20 -2.34 -1.38
C ILE A 92 -6.45 -3.20 -1.37
N ASP A 93 -6.75 -3.85 -2.49
CA ASP A 93 -7.66 -5.00 -2.52
C ASP A 93 -6.91 -6.25 -2.03
N ASN A 94 -7.42 -6.89 -0.98
CA ASN A 94 -6.76 -8.04 -0.34
C ASN A 94 -6.76 -9.31 -1.21
N LEU A 95 -7.71 -9.46 -2.14
CA LEU A 95 -7.86 -10.65 -2.98
C LEU A 95 -7.22 -10.49 -4.37
N LEU A 96 -7.02 -9.25 -4.82
CA LEU A 96 -6.31 -8.96 -6.07
C LEU A 96 -4.86 -8.52 -5.80
N LYS A 97 -4.61 -7.26 -5.43
CA LYS A 97 -3.24 -6.79 -5.15
C LYS A 97 -2.58 -7.61 -4.03
N GLY A 98 -3.35 -7.99 -3.02
CA GLY A 98 -2.87 -8.81 -1.90
C GLY A 98 -2.76 -10.31 -2.18
N ALA A 99 -3.29 -10.84 -3.30
CA ALA A 99 -3.32 -12.27 -3.58
C ALA A 99 -3.17 -12.58 -5.08
N SER A 100 -4.31 -12.85 -5.79
CA SER A 100 -4.28 -13.36 -7.16
C SER A 100 -3.66 -12.39 -8.16
N GLY A 101 -3.92 -11.11 -8.01
CA GLY A 101 -3.33 -10.08 -8.88
C GLY A 101 -1.81 -9.97 -8.71
N GLN A 102 -1.30 -10.13 -7.49
CA GLN A 102 0.14 -10.17 -7.25
C GLN A 102 0.78 -11.42 -7.86
N ALA A 103 0.08 -12.56 -7.85
CA ALA A 103 0.57 -13.78 -8.51
C ALA A 103 0.70 -13.58 -10.02
N VAL A 104 -0.30 -12.99 -10.67
CA VAL A 104 -0.24 -12.66 -12.11
C VAL A 104 0.85 -11.63 -12.40
N HIS A 105 1.01 -10.61 -11.54
CA HIS A 105 2.06 -9.60 -11.67
C HIS A 105 3.45 -10.25 -11.64
N ASN A 106 3.70 -11.11 -10.64
CA ASN A 106 4.96 -11.85 -10.54
C ASN A 106 5.20 -12.76 -11.76
N MET A 107 4.17 -13.43 -12.24
CA MET A 107 4.23 -14.24 -13.46
C MET A 107 4.64 -13.38 -14.67
N ASN A 108 4.02 -12.22 -14.86
CA ASN A 108 4.38 -11.31 -15.96
C ASN A 108 5.87 -10.94 -15.91
N LEU A 109 6.38 -10.58 -14.74
CA LEU A 109 7.80 -10.24 -14.55
C LEU A 109 8.73 -11.44 -14.81
N MET A 110 8.37 -12.64 -14.30
CA MET A 110 9.18 -13.85 -14.46
C MET A 110 9.30 -14.29 -15.93
N PHE A 111 8.25 -14.08 -16.73
CA PHE A 111 8.22 -14.46 -18.15
C PHE A 111 8.51 -13.30 -19.11
N ASN A 112 9.01 -12.16 -18.60
CA ASN A 112 9.29 -10.95 -19.39
C ASN A 112 8.09 -10.48 -20.22
N LEU A 113 6.87 -10.63 -19.70
CA LEU A 113 5.67 -10.03 -20.27
C LEU A 113 5.56 -8.58 -19.82
N GLU A 114 4.74 -7.80 -20.51
CA GLU A 114 4.41 -6.44 -20.00
C GLU A 114 3.76 -6.55 -18.63
N GLU A 115 4.28 -5.82 -17.65
CA GLU A 115 3.94 -5.90 -16.23
C GLU A 115 2.44 -5.85 -15.96
N THR A 116 1.70 -5.06 -16.75
CA THR A 116 0.29 -4.76 -16.50
C THR A 116 -0.70 -5.68 -17.23
N VAL A 117 -0.22 -6.64 -18.01
CA VAL A 117 -1.09 -7.56 -18.79
C VAL A 117 -2.05 -8.31 -17.86
N GLY A 118 -3.34 -8.22 -18.15
CA GLY A 118 -4.40 -8.85 -17.35
C GLY A 118 -4.72 -8.17 -16.02
N LEU A 119 -4.03 -7.08 -15.66
CA LEU A 119 -4.12 -6.45 -14.33
C LEU A 119 -4.75 -5.05 -14.32
N ARG A 120 -5.04 -4.47 -15.49
CA ARG A 120 -5.71 -3.16 -15.62
C ARG A 120 -7.21 -3.30 -15.40
N LEU A 121 -7.62 -3.41 -14.15
CA LEU A 121 -9.02 -3.56 -13.75
C LEU A 121 -9.60 -2.23 -13.28
N LYS A 122 -10.93 -2.08 -13.38
CA LYS A 122 -11.65 -0.91 -12.90
C LYS A 122 -12.19 -1.17 -11.49
N PRO A 123 -12.17 -0.18 -10.58
CA PRO A 123 -12.80 -0.32 -9.28
C PRO A 123 -14.30 -0.56 -9.43
N SER A 124 -14.86 -1.36 -8.52
CA SER A 124 -16.32 -1.51 -8.43
C SER A 124 -16.89 -0.31 -7.67
N ALA A 125 -17.87 0.33 -8.26
CA ALA A 125 -18.76 1.22 -7.53
C ALA A 125 -19.72 0.39 -6.68
N PHE A 126 -19.83 0.71 -5.40
CA PHE A 126 -20.86 0.18 -4.50
C PHE A 126 -22.02 1.15 -4.44
#